data_2eb9dc27b0d2c60612e504440c6e8f6d
#
_entry.id   2eb9dc27b0d2c60612e504440c6e8f6d
#
_cell.length_a   1.000
_cell.length_b   1.000
_cell.length_c   1.000
_cell.angle_alpha   90.00
_cell.angle_beta   90.00
_cell.angle_gamma   90.00
#
_symmetry.space_group_name_H-M   'P 1'
#
loop_
_entity.id
_entity.type
_entity.pdbx_description
1 polymer ?
#
loop_
_entity_poly.entity_id
_entity_poly.type
_entity_poly.pdbx_seq_one_letter_code
_entity_poly.pdbx_strand_id
1 'polypeptide(L)'
;SSDLVSAMRLGEQMQFFGARINLAKALLYAINGGRDEKDGSQVGPKLKPIEGDVLDYDEVVDRYDAMTSWLAKLYIETLNVIHYMHDKYSYEALEMALHDEKIVRTMAGGIAGLSVVADSLSAIKYATVRPIRDESGLAIDFTIEGSFPTYGNNDERVDSIAAHLVEDFIAKMRRHQTYRNATHTLSVLTITSNVVYGKKTGST
;
A
#
# COMPACT_ATOMS: atom_id res chain seq x y z
N SER A 1 1.03 4.64 -21.60
CA SER A 1 1.88 5.26 -20.59
C SER A 1 2.56 4.19 -19.77
N SER A 2 3.83 4.32 -19.50
CA SER A 2 4.49 3.39 -18.60
C SER A 2 4.15 3.75 -17.16
N ASP A 3 3.70 2.79 -16.39
CA ASP A 3 3.41 2.95 -14.96
C ASP A 3 4.67 3.24 -14.13
N LEU A 4 5.80 3.26 -14.77
CA LEU A 4 7.11 3.41 -14.13
C LEU A 4 7.70 4.81 -14.28
N VAL A 5 7.17 5.62 -15.18
CA VAL A 5 7.72 6.94 -15.47
C VAL A 5 6.59 7.96 -15.55
N SER A 6 6.56 8.90 -14.61
CA SER A 6 5.70 10.07 -14.71
C SER A 6 6.20 11.00 -15.83
N ALA A 7 5.28 11.72 -16.47
CA ALA A 7 5.66 12.78 -17.39
C ALA A 7 6.48 13.84 -16.63
N MET A 8 7.70 14.10 -17.10
CA MET A 8 8.61 15.06 -16.48
C MET A 8 9.11 16.06 -17.55
N ARG A 9 9.36 17.28 -17.11
CA ARG A 9 10.07 18.26 -17.94
C ARG A 9 11.56 17.98 -17.87
N LEU A 10 12.16 17.73 -19.02
CA LEU A 10 13.61 17.54 -19.13
C LEU A 10 14.35 18.78 -18.64
N GLY A 11 15.35 18.59 -17.80
CA GLY A 11 16.14 19.66 -17.22
C GLY A 11 15.53 20.32 -15.97
N GLU A 12 14.21 20.25 -15.76
CA GLU A 12 13.51 20.97 -14.69
C GLU A 12 12.98 20.07 -13.57
N GLN A 13 12.74 18.79 -13.86
CA GLN A 13 12.09 17.87 -12.92
C GLN A 13 12.88 16.57 -12.76
N MET A 14 12.88 16.07 -11.54
CA MET A 14 13.46 14.77 -11.19
C MET A 14 12.49 13.98 -10.32
N GLN A 15 12.37 12.68 -10.57
CA GLN A 15 11.51 11.79 -9.80
C GLN A 15 12.34 10.78 -9.03
N PHE A 16 12.15 10.73 -7.71
CA PHE A 16 12.62 9.65 -6.86
C PHE A 16 11.61 8.51 -6.87
N PHE A 17 12.10 7.31 -7.13
CA PHE A 17 11.31 6.09 -7.11
C PHE A 17 12.20 4.91 -6.68
N GLY A 18 11.69 3.96 -5.91
CA GLY A 18 12.56 2.86 -5.47
C GLY A 18 11.86 1.63 -4.90
N ALA A 19 10.65 1.75 -4.39
CA ALA A 19 9.95 0.65 -3.76
C ALA A 19 8.44 0.71 -4.02
N ARG A 20 7.76 -0.41 -3.78
CA ARG A 20 6.30 -0.54 -3.95
C ARG A 20 5.69 -1.18 -2.73
N ILE A 21 4.44 -0.84 -2.44
CA ILE A 21 3.67 -1.35 -1.32
C ILE A 21 2.59 -2.30 -1.81
N ASN A 22 2.45 -3.44 -1.14
CA ASN A 22 1.33 -4.36 -1.33
C ASN A 22 0.27 -4.08 -0.26
N LEU A 23 -0.80 -3.36 -0.63
CA LEU A 23 -1.89 -3.01 0.28
C LEU A 23 -2.70 -4.24 0.72
N ALA A 24 -2.87 -5.24 -0.14
CA ALA A 24 -3.58 -6.46 0.20
C ALA A 24 -2.86 -7.25 1.29
N LYS A 25 -1.53 -7.34 1.19
CA LYS A 25 -0.71 -7.96 2.25
C LYS A 25 -0.77 -7.18 3.57
N ALA A 26 -0.81 -5.85 3.49
CA ALA A 26 -0.98 -4.99 4.66
C ALA A 26 -2.34 -5.22 5.35
N LEU A 27 -3.40 -5.51 4.59
CA LEU A 27 -4.71 -5.86 5.16
C LEU A 27 -4.66 -7.19 5.90
N LEU A 28 -4.03 -8.22 5.34
CA LEU A 28 -3.83 -9.51 6.04
C LEU A 28 -3.02 -9.33 7.33
N TYR A 29 -1.97 -8.52 7.29
CA TYR A 29 -1.20 -8.21 8.51
C TYR A 29 -2.05 -7.46 9.55
N ALA A 30 -2.91 -6.54 9.12
CA ALA A 30 -3.80 -5.84 10.03
C ALA A 30 -4.77 -6.80 10.75
N ILE A 31 -5.37 -7.74 10.03
CA ILE A 31 -6.25 -8.78 10.58
C ILE A 31 -5.48 -9.70 11.54
N ASN A 32 -4.26 -10.06 11.21
CA ASN A 32 -3.40 -10.98 11.96
C ASN A 32 -2.52 -10.32 13.03
N GLY A 33 -2.80 -9.04 13.39
CA GLY A 33 -2.05 -8.35 14.43
C GLY A 33 -0.59 -8.02 14.08
N GLY A 34 -0.29 -7.88 12.80
CA GLY A 34 1.05 -7.59 12.27
C GLY A 34 1.89 -8.83 11.94
N ARG A 35 1.27 -10.03 12.00
CA ARG A 35 1.95 -11.31 11.73
C ARG A 35 1.72 -11.77 10.29
N ASP A 36 2.75 -12.41 9.71
CA ASP A 36 2.65 -13.04 8.39
C ASP A 36 1.85 -14.34 8.48
N GLU A 37 0.92 -14.57 7.56
CA GLU A 37 0.06 -15.75 7.52
C GLU A 37 0.80 -17.03 7.09
N LYS A 38 2.01 -16.90 6.53
CA LYS A 38 2.77 -18.04 6.02
C LYS A 38 3.68 -18.69 7.05
N ASP A 39 4.32 -17.87 7.88
CA ASP A 39 5.31 -18.34 8.85
C ASP A 39 5.07 -17.84 10.27
N GLY A 40 4.04 -17.02 10.48
CA GLY A 40 3.69 -16.46 11.77
C GLY A 40 4.65 -15.39 12.29
N SER A 41 5.65 -14.98 11.50
CA SER A 41 6.62 -13.96 11.92
C SER A 41 5.96 -12.59 12.12
N GLN A 42 6.45 -11.83 13.12
CA GLN A 42 5.99 -10.47 13.36
C GLN A 42 6.69 -9.52 12.37
N VAL A 43 5.98 -9.10 11.35
CA VAL A 43 6.48 -8.21 10.29
C VAL A 43 6.08 -6.76 10.52
N GLY A 44 4.83 -6.54 10.89
CA GLY A 44 4.27 -5.22 11.17
C GLY A 44 4.31 -4.83 12.66
N PRO A 45 3.69 -3.70 13.04
CA PRO A 45 3.51 -3.35 14.43
C PRO A 45 2.67 -4.42 15.16
N LYS A 46 2.95 -4.62 16.45
CA LYS A 46 2.13 -5.51 17.29
C LYS A 46 0.77 -4.87 17.54
N LEU A 47 -0.19 -5.22 16.70
CA LEU A 47 -1.59 -4.88 16.88
C LEU A 47 -2.33 -6.04 17.58
N LYS A 48 -3.48 -5.74 18.18
CA LYS A 48 -4.37 -6.81 18.64
C LYS A 48 -4.96 -7.51 17.41
N PRO A 49 -4.77 -8.83 17.23
CA PRO A 49 -5.41 -9.56 16.14
C PRO A 49 -6.92 -9.50 16.25
N ILE A 50 -7.61 -9.62 15.11
CA ILE A 50 -9.07 -9.73 15.09
C ILE A 50 -9.44 -11.19 15.36
N GLU A 51 -10.10 -11.46 16.49
CA GLU A 51 -10.36 -12.81 16.97
C GLU A 51 -11.78 -13.31 16.66
N GLY A 52 -12.68 -12.43 16.21
CA GLY A 52 -14.08 -12.77 15.94
C GLY A 52 -14.26 -13.83 14.84
N ASP A 53 -15.36 -14.60 14.91
CA ASP A 53 -15.78 -15.57 13.89
C ASP A 53 -16.29 -14.90 12.61
N VAL A 54 -16.70 -13.65 12.71
CA VAL A 54 -17.11 -12.79 11.61
C VAL A 54 -16.29 -11.50 11.70
N LEU A 55 -15.77 -11.03 10.57
CA LEU A 55 -15.05 -9.77 10.54
C LEU A 55 -16.02 -8.60 10.70
N ASP A 56 -15.75 -7.73 11.66
CA ASP A 56 -16.43 -6.46 11.83
C ASP A 56 -15.74 -5.38 10.99
N TYR A 57 -16.52 -4.62 10.22
CA TYR A 57 -16.00 -3.63 9.29
C TYR A 57 -15.21 -2.53 9.99
N ASP A 58 -15.75 -1.98 11.06
CA ASP A 58 -15.12 -0.85 11.76
C ASP A 58 -13.84 -1.30 12.46
N GLU A 59 -13.84 -2.50 13.07
CA GLU A 59 -12.63 -3.07 13.67
C GLU A 59 -11.54 -3.32 12.62
N VAL A 60 -11.89 -3.86 11.44
CA VAL A 60 -10.94 -4.09 10.35
C VAL A 60 -10.36 -2.77 9.84
N VAL A 61 -11.20 -1.75 9.64
CA VAL A 61 -10.75 -0.43 9.20
C VAL A 61 -9.82 0.21 10.22
N ASP A 62 -10.12 0.15 11.51
CA ASP A 62 -9.25 0.67 12.57
C ASP A 62 -7.87 -0.01 12.58
N ARG A 63 -7.83 -1.34 12.45
CA ARG A 63 -6.56 -2.09 12.40
C ARG A 63 -5.78 -1.78 11.13
N TYR A 64 -6.48 -1.64 10.01
CA TYR A 64 -5.87 -1.29 8.73
C TYR A 64 -5.33 0.14 8.72
N ASP A 65 -6.04 1.10 9.34
CA ASP A 65 -5.57 2.48 9.51
C ASP A 65 -4.25 2.54 10.28
N ALA A 66 -4.17 1.83 11.41
CA ALA A 66 -2.95 1.73 12.20
C ALA A 66 -1.80 1.09 11.41
N MET A 67 -2.10 0.01 10.66
CA MET A 67 -1.12 -0.68 9.83
C MET A 67 -0.60 0.21 8.70
N THR A 68 -1.48 0.89 7.98
CA THR A 68 -1.10 1.78 6.86
C THR A 68 -0.40 3.04 7.34
N SER A 69 -0.70 3.54 8.54
CA SER A 69 0.02 4.66 9.16
C SER A 69 1.48 4.29 9.47
N TRP A 70 1.71 3.12 10.06
CA TRP A 70 3.06 2.59 10.26
C TRP A 70 3.78 2.35 8.93
N LEU A 71 3.08 1.76 7.96
CA LEU A 71 3.63 1.42 6.65
C LEU A 71 4.03 2.66 5.85
N ALA A 72 3.24 3.74 5.90
CA ALA A 72 3.56 5.00 5.25
C ALA A 72 4.85 5.61 5.79
N LYS A 73 5.06 5.56 7.12
CA LYS A 73 6.30 6.00 7.75
C LYS A 73 7.49 5.15 7.28
N LEU A 74 7.39 3.83 7.42
CA LEU A 74 8.45 2.90 7.01
C LEU A 74 8.81 3.09 5.53
N TYR A 75 7.81 3.30 4.70
CA TYR A 75 7.99 3.48 3.26
C TYR A 75 8.79 4.73 2.93
N ILE A 76 8.41 5.89 3.49
CA ILE A 76 9.14 7.13 3.25
C ILE A 76 10.56 7.06 3.83
N GLU A 77 10.74 6.51 5.02
CA GLU A 77 12.07 6.32 5.60
C GLU A 77 12.95 5.41 4.73
N THR A 78 12.37 4.33 4.19
CA THR A 78 13.08 3.42 3.27
C THR A 78 13.48 4.13 1.98
N LEU A 79 12.56 4.87 1.35
CA LEU A 79 12.87 5.65 0.15
C LEU A 79 13.94 6.71 0.41
N ASN A 80 13.90 7.38 1.56
CA ASN A 80 14.92 8.35 1.95
C ASN A 80 16.31 7.69 2.05
N VAL A 81 16.39 6.50 2.65
CA VAL A 81 17.66 5.74 2.74
C VAL A 81 18.15 5.32 1.36
N ILE A 82 17.26 4.81 0.50
CA ILE A 82 17.59 4.40 -0.86
C ILE A 82 18.21 5.58 -1.62
N HIS A 83 17.55 6.75 -1.61
CA HIS A 83 18.01 7.91 -2.36
C HIS A 83 19.25 8.54 -1.76
N TYR A 84 19.38 8.56 -0.41
CA TYR A 84 20.64 8.94 0.24
C TYR A 84 21.81 8.04 -0.17
N MET A 85 21.58 6.73 -0.25
CA MET A 85 22.63 5.77 -0.64
C MET A 85 23.03 5.92 -2.11
N HIS A 86 22.07 6.17 -3.00
CA HIS A 86 22.37 6.50 -4.39
C HIS A 86 23.21 7.76 -4.50
N ASP A 87 22.83 8.80 -3.78
CA ASP A 87 23.48 10.09 -3.82
C ASP A 87 24.90 10.07 -3.23
N LYS A 88 25.13 9.23 -2.21
CA LYS A 88 26.46 8.95 -1.65
C LYS A 88 27.46 8.50 -2.71
N TYR A 89 27.02 7.83 -3.75
CA TYR A 89 27.84 7.39 -4.89
C TYR A 89 27.70 8.31 -6.09
N SER A 90 27.31 9.55 -5.87
CA SER A 90 27.19 10.60 -6.91
C SER A 90 26.14 10.32 -7.99
N TYR A 91 25.18 9.44 -7.73
CA TYR A 91 24.15 9.08 -8.70
C TYR A 91 23.32 10.32 -9.11
N GLU A 92 22.79 11.06 -8.14
CA GLU A 92 22.03 12.28 -8.44
C GLU A 92 22.90 13.32 -9.16
N ALA A 93 24.14 13.52 -8.73
CA ALA A 93 25.03 14.49 -9.39
C ALA A 93 25.30 14.18 -10.86
N LEU A 94 25.39 12.89 -11.22
CA LEU A 94 25.53 12.46 -12.60
C LEU A 94 24.24 12.67 -13.41
N GLU A 95 23.10 12.30 -12.85
CA GLU A 95 21.79 12.52 -13.46
C GLU A 95 21.49 14.00 -13.64
N MET A 96 21.94 14.84 -12.70
CA MET A 96 21.73 16.28 -12.65
C MET A 96 22.65 17.06 -13.60
N ALA A 97 23.63 16.43 -14.26
CA ALA A 97 24.54 17.10 -15.17
C ALA A 97 23.84 17.79 -16.35
N LEU A 98 22.63 17.36 -16.67
CA LEU A 98 21.78 17.90 -17.74
C LEU A 98 20.58 18.70 -17.22
N HIS A 99 20.56 19.04 -15.93
CA HIS A 99 19.45 19.74 -15.31
C HIS A 99 19.76 21.23 -15.10
N ASP A 100 18.71 22.02 -15.02
CA ASP A 100 18.77 23.43 -14.69
C ASP A 100 19.11 23.67 -13.22
N GLU A 101 19.38 24.91 -12.85
CA GLU A 101 19.73 25.28 -11.48
C GLU A 101 18.63 25.00 -10.46
N LYS A 102 17.35 25.20 -10.88
CA LYS A 102 16.18 24.99 -10.01
C LYS A 102 15.41 23.75 -10.44
N ILE A 103 15.55 22.68 -9.66
CA ILE A 103 14.93 21.41 -9.96
C ILE A 103 13.78 21.12 -9.01
N VAL A 104 12.64 20.75 -9.57
CA VAL A 104 11.48 20.23 -8.85
C VAL A 104 11.65 18.73 -8.65
N ARG A 105 11.84 18.30 -7.40
CA ARG A 105 11.95 16.89 -7.04
C ARG A 105 10.60 16.35 -6.61
N THR A 106 10.25 15.18 -7.13
CA THR A 106 9.09 14.41 -6.68
C THR A 106 9.54 13.05 -6.15
N MET A 107 8.87 12.57 -5.10
CA MET A 107 9.06 11.22 -4.60
C MET A 107 7.80 10.41 -4.88
N ALA A 108 7.91 9.49 -5.83
CA ALA A 108 6.79 8.69 -6.27
C ALA A 108 6.61 7.47 -5.36
N GLY A 109 5.52 7.45 -4.60
CA GLY A 109 5.03 6.27 -3.93
C GLY A 109 4.30 5.36 -4.93
N GLY A 110 4.48 4.04 -4.81
CA GLY A 110 3.78 3.05 -5.61
C GLY A 110 2.96 2.12 -4.73
N ILE A 111 1.65 2.03 -4.96
CA ILE A 111 0.77 1.08 -4.29
C ILE A 111 0.22 0.05 -5.26
N ALA A 112 0.11 -1.21 -4.80
CA ALA A 112 -0.49 -2.32 -5.52
C ALA A 112 -1.56 -2.99 -4.68
N GLY A 113 -2.51 -3.68 -5.32
CA GLY A 113 -3.59 -4.40 -4.65
C GLY A 113 -4.75 -3.53 -4.21
N LEU A 114 -4.92 -2.33 -4.77
CA LEU A 114 -6.03 -1.42 -4.43
C LEU A 114 -7.39 -2.08 -4.65
N SER A 115 -7.61 -2.71 -5.80
CA SER A 115 -8.87 -3.39 -6.12
C SER A 115 -9.16 -4.53 -5.13
N VAL A 116 -8.14 -5.30 -4.77
CA VAL A 116 -8.28 -6.41 -3.81
C VAL A 116 -8.71 -5.88 -2.44
N VAL A 117 -8.10 -4.80 -1.95
CA VAL A 117 -8.49 -4.20 -0.67
C VAL A 117 -9.87 -3.59 -0.73
N ALA A 118 -10.21 -2.88 -1.82
CA ALA A 118 -11.53 -2.29 -1.99
C ALA A 118 -12.62 -3.37 -1.98
N ASP A 119 -12.42 -4.47 -2.72
CA ASP A 119 -13.35 -5.61 -2.75
C ASP A 119 -13.42 -6.32 -1.39
N SER A 120 -12.29 -6.50 -0.71
CA SER A 120 -12.26 -7.12 0.62
C SER A 120 -13.03 -6.29 1.65
N LEU A 121 -12.81 -4.98 1.68
CA LEU A 121 -13.54 -4.08 2.58
C LEU A 121 -15.03 -3.98 2.20
N SER A 122 -15.35 -4.02 0.91
CA SER A 122 -16.73 -4.08 0.43
C SER A 122 -17.40 -5.38 0.88
N ALA A 123 -16.73 -6.52 0.74
CA ALA A 123 -17.24 -7.81 1.22
C ALA A 123 -17.51 -7.80 2.72
N ILE A 124 -16.56 -7.29 3.51
CA ILE A 124 -16.70 -7.20 4.98
C ILE A 124 -17.86 -6.27 5.37
N LYS A 125 -18.09 -5.20 4.60
CA LYS A 125 -19.15 -4.22 4.88
C LYS A 125 -20.55 -4.67 4.50
N TYR A 126 -20.70 -5.40 3.39
CA TYR A 126 -22.00 -5.68 2.76
C TYR A 126 -22.37 -7.16 2.77
N ALA A 127 -21.45 -8.06 3.08
CA ALA A 127 -21.67 -9.49 3.20
C ALA A 127 -21.16 -9.99 4.57
N THR A 128 -21.21 -11.29 4.80
CA THR A 128 -20.69 -11.93 6.00
C THR A 128 -19.37 -12.60 5.65
N VAL A 129 -18.25 -12.09 6.16
CA VAL A 129 -16.92 -12.64 5.93
C VAL A 129 -16.42 -13.35 7.21
N ARG A 130 -16.08 -14.64 7.05
CA ARG A 130 -15.55 -15.47 8.15
C ARG A 130 -14.12 -15.87 7.86
N PRO A 131 -13.17 -15.53 8.74
CA PRO A 131 -11.79 -15.98 8.58
C PRO A 131 -11.67 -17.48 8.88
N ILE A 132 -10.93 -18.18 8.03
CA ILE A 132 -10.45 -19.54 8.30
C ILE A 132 -9.08 -19.40 8.94
N ARG A 133 -8.94 -19.94 10.16
CA ARG A 133 -7.71 -19.80 10.95
C ARG A 133 -6.96 -21.12 11.03
N ASP A 134 -5.64 -21.02 11.07
CA ASP A 134 -4.76 -22.14 11.36
C ASP A 134 -4.71 -22.44 12.88
N GLU A 135 -3.92 -23.45 13.26
CA GLU A 135 -3.75 -23.86 14.66
C GLU A 135 -3.12 -22.77 15.54
N SER A 136 -2.44 -21.80 14.95
CA SER A 136 -1.84 -20.64 15.65
C SER A 136 -2.79 -19.46 15.79
N GLY A 137 -4.02 -19.58 15.26
CA GLY A 137 -5.05 -18.54 15.24
C GLY A 137 -4.89 -17.50 14.13
N LEU A 138 -3.97 -17.71 13.18
CA LEU A 138 -3.80 -16.81 12.03
C LEU A 138 -4.88 -17.04 10.98
N ALA A 139 -5.48 -15.97 10.49
CA ALA A 139 -6.37 -16.01 9.34
C ALA A 139 -5.53 -16.29 8.08
N ILE A 140 -5.80 -17.44 7.47
CA ILE A 140 -5.08 -17.93 6.29
C ILE A 140 -5.96 -17.96 5.04
N ASP A 141 -7.28 -17.93 5.22
CA ASP A 141 -8.27 -17.89 4.14
C ASP A 141 -9.59 -17.30 4.66
N PHE A 142 -10.57 -17.10 3.78
CA PHE A 142 -11.85 -16.48 4.12
C PHE A 142 -13.01 -17.14 3.38
N THR A 143 -14.15 -17.28 4.04
CA THR A 143 -15.42 -17.61 3.40
C THR A 143 -16.32 -16.38 3.39
N ILE A 144 -17.06 -16.20 2.28
CA ILE A 144 -17.95 -15.06 2.08
C ILE A 144 -19.37 -15.59 1.84
N GLU A 145 -20.32 -15.12 2.64
CA GLU A 145 -21.73 -15.42 2.50
C GLU A 145 -22.51 -14.14 2.18
N GLY A 146 -23.21 -14.11 1.08
CA GLY A 146 -23.96 -12.94 0.59
C GLY A 146 -23.34 -12.32 -0.66
N SER A 147 -23.90 -11.19 -1.09
CA SER A 147 -23.45 -10.43 -2.24
C SER A 147 -22.95 -9.05 -1.83
N PHE A 148 -21.92 -8.56 -2.48
CA PHE A 148 -21.33 -7.26 -2.23
C PHE A 148 -20.93 -6.59 -3.55
N PRO A 149 -20.86 -5.24 -3.61
CA PRO A 149 -20.37 -4.54 -4.79
C PRO A 149 -18.87 -4.78 -4.97
N THR A 150 -18.47 -5.03 -6.24
CA THR A 150 -17.07 -5.25 -6.62
C THR A 150 -16.54 -4.08 -7.45
N TYR A 151 -15.28 -3.72 -7.22
CA TYR A 151 -14.61 -2.61 -7.88
C TYR A 151 -14.47 -2.82 -9.38
N GLY A 152 -14.64 -1.74 -10.16
CA GLY A 152 -14.55 -1.75 -11.61
C GLY A 152 -15.90 -1.95 -12.32
N ASN A 153 -17.03 -2.01 -11.57
CA ASN A 153 -18.37 -2.16 -12.10
C ASN A 153 -19.22 -0.88 -12.01
N ASN A 154 -18.57 0.29 -11.80
CA ASN A 154 -19.25 1.59 -11.67
C ASN A 154 -20.29 1.59 -10.53
N ASP A 155 -19.92 1.06 -9.37
CA ASP A 155 -20.75 1.05 -8.17
C ASP A 155 -20.12 1.99 -7.12
N GLU A 156 -20.79 3.10 -6.82
CA GLU A 156 -20.33 4.15 -5.92
C GLU A 156 -19.97 3.63 -4.51
N ARG A 157 -20.61 2.56 -4.08
CA ARG A 157 -20.39 1.98 -2.75
C ARG A 157 -18.97 1.45 -2.57
N VAL A 158 -18.40 0.83 -3.60
CA VAL A 158 -17.03 0.29 -3.58
C VAL A 158 -16.03 1.28 -4.19
N ASP A 159 -16.44 2.07 -5.18
CA ASP A 159 -15.57 3.07 -5.81
C ASP A 159 -15.18 4.16 -4.79
N SER A 160 -16.09 4.56 -3.89
CA SER A 160 -15.78 5.47 -2.78
C SER A 160 -14.77 4.87 -1.78
N ILE A 161 -14.84 3.56 -1.52
CA ILE A 161 -13.85 2.87 -0.68
C ILE A 161 -12.46 2.96 -1.35
N ALA A 162 -12.38 2.65 -2.64
CA ALA A 162 -11.12 2.71 -3.38
C ALA A 162 -10.52 4.12 -3.42
N ALA A 163 -11.35 5.14 -3.68
CA ALA A 163 -10.92 6.54 -3.66
C ALA A 163 -10.37 6.95 -2.29
N HIS A 164 -11.11 6.62 -1.22
CA HIS A 164 -10.70 6.91 0.16
C HIS A 164 -9.37 6.24 0.53
N LEU A 165 -9.14 4.99 0.13
CA LEU A 165 -7.88 4.28 0.38
C LEU A 165 -6.67 5.01 -0.23
N VAL A 166 -6.82 5.56 -1.44
CA VAL A 166 -5.77 6.31 -2.13
C VAL A 166 -5.52 7.65 -1.44
N GLU A 167 -6.59 8.40 -1.14
CA GLU A 167 -6.52 9.71 -0.50
C GLU A 167 -5.94 9.63 0.91
N ASP A 168 -6.37 8.65 1.69
CA ASP A 168 -5.87 8.42 3.04
C ASP A 168 -4.38 8.05 3.02
N PHE A 169 -3.98 7.13 2.15
CA PHE A 169 -2.60 6.70 2.09
C PHE A 169 -1.64 7.82 1.68
N ILE A 170 -1.99 8.64 0.67
CA ILE A 170 -1.16 9.80 0.31
C ILE A 170 -1.13 10.85 1.44
N ALA A 171 -2.24 11.04 2.17
CA ALA A 171 -2.27 11.93 3.32
C ALA A 171 -1.34 11.46 4.44
N LYS A 172 -1.29 10.15 4.71
CA LYS A 172 -0.35 9.54 5.66
C LYS A 172 1.10 9.72 5.23
N MET A 173 1.42 9.47 3.96
CA MET A 173 2.77 9.68 3.42
C MET A 173 3.23 11.13 3.59
N ARG A 174 2.36 12.11 3.35
CA ARG A 174 2.66 13.55 3.46
C ARG A 174 2.99 14.03 4.86
N ARG A 175 2.75 13.24 5.90
CA ARG A 175 3.14 13.55 7.29
C ARG A 175 4.64 13.35 7.52
N HIS A 176 5.37 12.70 6.60
CA HIS A 176 6.77 12.34 6.74
C HIS A 176 7.63 13.11 5.75
N GLN A 177 8.77 13.61 6.24
CA GLN A 177 9.70 14.38 5.42
C GLN A 177 10.41 13.48 4.40
N THR A 178 10.51 13.95 3.18
CA THR A 178 11.20 13.27 2.08
C THR A 178 12.64 13.73 1.95
N TYR A 179 13.48 12.89 1.39
CA TYR A 179 14.85 13.23 1.01
C TYR A 179 14.85 14.44 0.05
N ARG A 180 15.69 15.43 0.37
CA ARG A 180 15.82 16.71 -0.36
C ARG A 180 14.51 17.47 -0.56
N ASN A 181 13.56 17.33 0.36
CA ASN A 181 12.24 17.98 0.30
C ASN A 181 11.47 17.70 -1.00
N ALA A 182 11.60 16.50 -1.53
CA ALA A 182 10.83 16.08 -2.70
C ALA A 182 9.33 16.09 -2.43
N THR A 183 8.53 16.53 -3.40
CA THR A 183 7.07 16.50 -3.27
C THR A 183 6.54 15.07 -3.38
N HIS A 184 5.69 14.66 -2.43
CA HIS A 184 5.05 13.34 -2.48
C HIS A 184 4.08 13.23 -3.65
N THR A 185 4.24 12.18 -4.43
CA THR A 185 3.27 11.74 -5.42
C THR A 185 2.91 10.28 -5.18
N LEU A 186 1.78 9.82 -5.69
CA LEU A 186 1.32 8.45 -5.55
C LEU A 186 0.90 7.88 -6.91
N SER A 187 1.34 6.67 -7.19
CA SER A 187 0.98 5.90 -8.37
C SER A 187 0.26 4.64 -7.97
N VAL A 188 -0.88 4.38 -8.58
CA VAL A 188 -1.59 3.11 -8.45
C VAL A 188 -1.09 2.15 -9.50
N LEU A 189 -0.54 1.02 -9.08
CA LEU A 189 0.08 0.03 -9.96
C LEU A 189 -0.97 -0.91 -10.57
N THR A 190 -0.76 -1.26 -11.82
CA THR A 190 -1.69 -2.01 -12.64
C THR A 190 -1.53 -3.53 -12.56
N ILE A 191 -2.31 -4.24 -13.38
CA ILE A 191 -2.54 -5.69 -13.43
C ILE A 191 -1.27 -6.56 -13.30
N THR A 192 -0.19 -6.25 -13.98
CA THR A 192 1.03 -7.09 -13.94
C THR A 192 1.64 -7.15 -12.55
N SER A 193 1.69 -6.02 -11.85
CA SER A 193 2.15 -5.97 -10.47
C SER A 193 1.21 -6.71 -9.53
N ASN A 194 -0.10 -6.61 -9.75
CA ASN A 194 -1.10 -7.31 -8.94
C ASN A 194 -0.98 -8.83 -9.03
N VAL A 195 -0.75 -9.39 -10.21
CA VAL A 195 -0.53 -10.84 -10.38
C VAL A 195 0.68 -11.35 -9.58
N VAL A 196 1.79 -10.60 -9.60
CA VAL A 196 3.00 -10.98 -8.83
C VAL A 196 2.76 -10.86 -7.34
N TYR A 197 2.07 -9.82 -6.90
CA TYR A 197 1.78 -9.59 -5.48
C TYR A 197 0.70 -10.52 -4.95
N GLY A 198 -0.29 -10.89 -5.76
CA GLY A 198 -1.28 -11.90 -5.42
C GLY A 198 -0.66 -13.25 -5.07
N LYS A 199 0.35 -13.67 -5.82
CA LYS A 199 1.12 -14.90 -5.50
C LYS A 199 1.88 -14.82 -4.18
N LYS A 200 2.13 -13.63 -3.64
CA LYS A 200 2.84 -13.40 -2.37
C LYS A 200 1.91 -13.25 -1.18
N THR A 201 0.65 -12.97 -1.42
CA THR A 201 -0.41 -12.91 -0.40
C THR A 201 -0.86 -14.28 -0.11
N GLY A 202 -0.76 -15.22 0.17
CA GLY A 202 -1.22 -16.57 0.52
C GLY A 202 -2.63 -16.93 0.09
N SER A 203 -3.54 -15.97 0.02
CA SER A 203 -4.93 -16.12 -0.44
C SER A 203 -5.14 -15.33 -1.73
N THR A 204 -5.43 -16.00 -2.79
CA THR A 204 -5.91 -15.44 -4.06
C THR A 204 -7.32 -15.90 -4.35
#